data_d1dda93b6998dc0aa6ef3944188b59a8
#
_entry.id   d1dda93b6998dc0aa6ef3944188b59a8
#
_cell.length_a   1.000
_cell.length_b   1.000
_cell.length_c   1.000
_cell.angle_alpha   90.00
_cell.angle_beta   90.00
_cell.angle_gamma   90.00
#
_symmetry.space_group_name_H-M   'P 1'
#
loop_
_entity.id
_entity.type
_entity.pdbx_description
1 polymer ?
#
loop_
_entity_poly.entity_id
_entity_poly.type
_entity_poly.pdbx_seq_one_letter_code
_entity_poly.pdbx_strand_id
1 'polypeptide(L)'
;MNSKNDKIDWSSLWRSEDWWSCWIGWFLLLLAIWGVLPSPPKIGAWTTLAAVFPKGWSTLGTAIVFFITCCVLTMIGAAFIKRDIKLYIPGFLIIFILSVLAMVISQQKSIKAWGFEYVIWALFFGLVISNVFSVPKVLKAAGLTEFFVKIGLVCMGATIMFSVVIKAGAIGVIQAVLVAGTVWFMTYWICRKFKVSERFSAIIATANSICGVSATIAAGGAIQGDPKEVSYMIAWVMVCAVVLILIMPPIAIWLNLPNNMAGAWIGGVIDNTGAVVAAGEVIKGKAAVQAAAMVKMAQNVLIGIVAFLMAIWATMSLERREKGEKPPLMEIWYRFPKFVVGFMVASLIVSFIVEPAMGEKAANAVAKACKDYRSWFFTFCFVSIGLETNFKELVSVGGGRPAIAYWLSQAANAVWTLFIVWILWSGVFFTPAILPD
;
A
#
# COMPACT_ATOMS: atom_id res chain seq x y z
N MET A 1 15.27 27.40 33.19
CA MET A 1 16.18 26.36 32.75
C MET A 1 15.96 25.14 33.65
N ASN A 2 15.03 24.26 33.28
CA ASN A 2 14.86 22.99 33.94
C ASN A 2 15.10 21.93 32.87
N SER A 3 16.26 21.26 32.91
CA SER A 3 16.57 20.07 32.13
C SER A 3 15.66 18.96 32.59
N LYS A 4 14.48 18.82 32.00
CA LYS A 4 13.72 17.60 32.09
C LYS A 4 14.52 16.49 31.37
N ASN A 5 14.94 15.52 32.16
CA ASN A 5 15.65 14.32 31.78
C ASN A 5 15.24 13.80 30.39
N ASP A 6 16.17 13.83 29.42
CA ASP A 6 16.12 13.18 28.12
C ASP A 6 16.23 11.63 28.23
N LYS A 7 15.52 11.03 29.18
CA LYS A 7 15.46 9.56 29.27
C LYS A 7 14.47 9.05 28.23
N ILE A 8 14.95 8.18 27.34
CA ILE A 8 14.11 7.49 26.37
C ILE A 8 12.99 6.75 27.12
N ASP A 9 11.74 7.06 26.77
CA ASP A 9 10.58 6.36 27.33
C ASP A 9 10.43 4.98 26.68
N TRP A 10 11.04 3.98 27.29
CA TRP A 10 10.95 2.58 26.88
C TRP A 10 9.56 1.96 27.05
N SER A 11 8.67 2.61 27.81
CA SER A 11 7.30 2.11 28.00
C SER A 11 6.49 2.14 26.69
N SER A 12 6.87 2.99 25.76
CA SER A 12 6.26 3.08 24.41
C SER A 12 6.36 1.77 23.63
N LEU A 13 7.40 0.94 23.86
CA LEU A 13 7.57 -0.36 23.20
C LEU A 13 6.38 -1.32 23.41
N TRP A 14 5.70 -1.19 24.55
CA TRP A 14 4.60 -2.07 24.95
C TRP A 14 3.23 -1.38 24.96
N ARG A 15 3.19 -0.05 24.81
CA ARG A 15 1.94 0.75 24.87
C ARG A 15 1.57 1.37 23.53
N SER A 16 2.51 1.46 22.61
CA SER A 16 2.29 2.07 21.29
C SER A 16 1.73 1.06 20.30
N GLU A 17 0.70 1.46 19.61
CA GLU A 17 0.13 0.72 18.47
C GLU A 17 1.16 0.44 17.38
N ASP A 18 2.04 1.40 17.10
CA ASP A 18 3.10 1.28 16.10
C ASP A 18 4.06 0.14 16.43
N TRP A 19 4.51 0.04 17.70
CA TRP A 19 5.40 -1.04 18.11
C TRP A 19 4.70 -2.40 18.08
N TRP A 20 3.42 -2.48 18.48
CA TRP A 20 2.67 -3.73 18.35
C TRP A 20 2.51 -4.17 16.91
N SER A 21 2.36 -3.23 16.00
CA SER A 21 2.36 -3.53 14.56
C SER A 21 3.70 -4.10 14.09
N CYS A 22 4.83 -3.58 14.60
CA CYS A 22 6.16 -4.13 14.33
C CYS A 22 6.32 -5.54 14.90
N TRP A 23 5.97 -5.73 16.19
CA TRP A 23 6.10 -7.03 16.86
C TRP A 23 5.30 -8.11 16.14
N ILE A 24 4.05 -7.83 15.78
CA ILE A 24 3.21 -8.79 15.05
C ILE A 24 3.77 -9.04 13.65
N GLY A 25 4.16 -8.00 12.91
CA GLY A 25 4.74 -8.16 11.57
C GLY A 25 6.03 -8.97 11.57
N TRP A 26 6.93 -8.71 12.51
CA TRP A 26 8.17 -9.49 12.67
C TRP A 26 7.92 -10.91 13.15
N PHE A 27 6.95 -11.11 14.03
CA PHE A 27 6.55 -12.45 14.47
C PHE A 27 6.00 -13.27 13.29
N LEU A 28 5.15 -12.68 12.45
CA LEU A 28 4.68 -13.31 11.21
C LEU A 28 5.84 -13.64 10.26
N LEU A 29 6.80 -12.72 10.12
CA LEU A 29 8.02 -12.96 9.33
C LEU A 29 8.82 -14.14 9.89
N LEU A 30 9.04 -14.20 11.19
CA LEU A 30 9.74 -15.32 11.84
C LEU A 30 9.03 -16.66 11.60
N LEU A 31 7.71 -16.70 11.75
CA LEU A 31 6.92 -17.90 11.47
C LEU A 31 7.01 -18.30 9.99
N ALA A 32 7.09 -17.32 9.08
CA ALA A 32 7.30 -17.58 7.65
C ALA A 32 8.70 -18.16 7.37
N ILE A 33 9.74 -17.65 8.01
CA ILE A 33 11.13 -18.16 7.90
C ILE A 33 11.20 -19.61 8.42
N TRP A 34 10.53 -19.93 9.51
CA TRP A 34 10.49 -21.29 10.06
C TRP A 34 9.55 -22.24 9.30
N GLY A 35 8.78 -21.75 8.33
CA GLY A 35 7.85 -22.55 7.53
C GLY A 35 6.62 -23.02 8.29
N VAL A 36 6.33 -22.45 9.47
CA VAL A 36 5.18 -22.81 10.33
C VAL A 36 4.03 -21.80 10.27
N LEU A 37 4.16 -20.76 9.45
CA LEU A 37 3.13 -19.75 9.29
C LEU A 37 1.89 -20.36 8.61
N PRO A 38 0.68 -20.34 9.24
CA PRO A 38 -0.54 -20.86 8.64
C PRO A 38 -0.85 -20.16 7.32
N SER A 39 -1.08 -20.94 6.28
CA SER A 39 -1.45 -20.36 4.98
C SER A 39 -2.85 -19.76 5.03
N PRO A 40 -3.07 -18.56 4.46
CA PRO A 40 -4.42 -18.02 4.29
C PRO A 40 -5.29 -18.92 3.43
N PRO A 41 -6.63 -18.85 3.57
CA PRO A 41 -7.54 -19.61 2.75
C PRO A 41 -7.36 -19.26 1.26
N LYS A 42 -7.16 -20.28 0.44
CA LYS A 42 -6.99 -20.12 -1.01
C LYS A 42 -8.36 -19.98 -1.66
N ILE A 43 -8.63 -18.80 -2.20
CA ILE A 43 -9.83 -18.51 -2.99
C ILE A 43 -9.44 -18.61 -4.46
N GLY A 44 -10.05 -19.54 -5.19
CA GLY A 44 -9.79 -19.77 -6.61
C GLY A 44 -10.43 -18.69 -7.49
N ALA A 45 -9.88 -18.50 -8.70
CA ALA A 45 -10.59 -17.74 -9.72
C ALA A 45 -11.82 -18.53 -10.17
N TRP A 46 -13.01 -17.96 -10.08
CA TRP A 46 -14.26 -18.68 -10.22
C TRP A 46 -15.23 -18.06 -11.24
N THR A 47 -16.04 -18.93 -11.85
CA THR A 47 -17.22 -18.58 -12.63
C THR A 47 -18.46 -19.22 -12.03
N THR A 48 -18.29 -20.36 -11.32
CA THR A 48 -19.35 -21.07 -10.61
C THR A 48 -19.01 -21.13 -9.13
N LEU A 49 -19.99 -21.08 -8.26
CA LEU A 49 -19.80 -21.07 -6.80
C LEU A 49 -19.00 -22.26 -6.28
N ALA A 50 -19.10 -23.43 -6.94
CA ALA A 50 -18.32 -24.62 -6.58
C ALA A 50 -16.79 -24.41 -6.73
N ALA A 51 -16.35 -23.52 -7.61
CA ALA A 51 -14.94 -23.24 -7.85
C ALA A 51 -14.33 -22.21 -6.88
N VAL A 52 -15.15 -21.54 -6.04
CA VAL A 52 -14.70 -20.56 -5.06
C VAL A 52 -13.69 -21.17 -4.09
N PHE A 53 -13.99 -22.36 -3.59
CA PHE A 53 -13.14 -23.08 -2.65
C PHE A 53 -12.61 -24.37 -3.30
N PRO A 54 -11.51 -24.31 -4.03
CA PRO A 54 -11.02 -25.41 -4.85
C PRO A 54 -10.66 -26.68 -4.06
N LYS A 55 -10.43 -26.54 -2.76
CA LYS A 55 -10.15 -27.66 -1.84
C LYS A 55 -11.32 -28.02 -0.92
N GLY A 56 -12.53 -27.50 -1.18
CA GLY A 56 -13.73 -27.80 -0.40
C GLY A 56 -13.54 -27.57 1.12
N TRP A 57 -13.89 -28.57 1.93
CA TRP A 57 -13.83 -28.50 3.40
C TRP A 57 -12.44 -28.20 3.97
N SER A 58 -11.36 -28.56 3.29
CA SER A 58 -10.01 -28.23 3.75
C SER A 58 -9.72 -26.74 3.71
N THR A 59 -10.37 -26.00 2.79
CA THR A 59 -10.28 -24.53 2.75
C THR A 59 -10.95 -23.88 3.95
N LEU A 60 -12.08 -24.46 4.42
CA LEU A 60 -12.74 -23.98 5.64
C LEU A 60 -11.84 -24.18 6.87
N GLY A 61 -11.20 -25.33 6.99
CA GLY A 61 -10.23 -25.59 8.05
C GLY A 61 -9.07 -24.59 8.04
N THR A 62 -8.49 -24.32 6.87
CA THR A 62 -7.43 -23.29 6.75
C THR A 62 -7.95 -21.89 7.07
N ALA A 63 -9.19 -21.55 6.70
CA ALA A 63 -9.80 -20.26 7.03
C ALA A 63 -10.00 -20.09 8.54
N ILE A 64 -10.42 -21.13 9.25
CA ILE A 64 -10.59 -21.12 10.72
C ILE A 64 -9.23 -20.92 11.40
N VAL A 65 -8.21 -21.71 11.03
CA VAL A 65 -6.87 -21.58 11.60
C VAL A 65 -6.29 -20.19 11.33
N PHE A 66 -6.44 -19.69 10.12
CA PHE A 66 -6.00 -18.34 9.74
C PHE A 66 -6.75 -17.25 10.52
N PHE A 67 -8.09 -17.36 10.65
CA PHE A 67 -8.89 -16.46 11.47
C PHE A 67 -8.40 -16.43 12.92
N ILE A 68 -8.22 -17.61 13.54
CA ILE A 68 -7.74 -17.73 14.93
C ILE A 68 -6.36 -17.07 15.04
N THR A 69 -5.44 -17.33 14.12
CA THR A 69 -4.10 -16.74 14.13
C THR A 69 -4.18 -15.21 14.07
N CYS A 70 -4.92 -14.64 13.12
CA CYS A 70 -5.07 -13.19 13.00
C CYS A 70 -5.80 -12.60 14.21
N CYS A 71 -6.88 -13.25 14.67
CA CYS A 71 -7.66 -12.78 15.83
C CYS A 71 -6.81 -12.76 17.11
N VAL A 72 -6.07 -13.83 17.41
CA VAL A 72 -5.23 -13.90 18.60
C VAL A 72 -4.13 -12.85 18.57
N LEU A 73 -3.39 -12.75 17.46
CA LEU A 73 -2.30 -11.79 17.35
C LEU A 73 -2.79 -10.33 17.46
N THR A 74 -3.87 -9.99 16.77
CA THR A 74 -4.41 -8.63 16.82
C THR A 74 -5.13 -8.33 18.12
N MET A 75 -5.77 -9.32 18.75
CA MET A 75 -6.38 -9.21 20.07
C MET A 75 -5.33 -8.91 21.17
N ILE A 76 -4.16 -9.57 21.11
CA ILE A 76 -3.06 -9.28 22.04
C ILE A 76 -2.66 -7.81 21.90
N GLY A 77 -2.38 -7.35 20.67
CA GLY A 77 -2.05 -5.95 20.43
C GLY A 77 -3.18 -5.01 20.89
N ALA A 78 -4.44 -5.32 20.57
CA ALA A 78 -5.62 -4.54 20.97
C ALA A 78 -5.75 -4.41 22.48
N ALA A 79 -5.44 -5.47 23.25
CA ALA A 79 -5.44 -5.46 24.71
C ALA A 79 -4.42 -4.45 25.27
N PHE A 80 -3.20 -4.44 24.74
CA PHE A 80 -2.14 -3.52 25.17
C PHE A 80 -2.41 -2.06 24.80
N ILE A 81 -3.13 -1.82 23.70
CA ILE A 81 -3.61 -0.47 23.33
C ILE A 81 -4.95 -0.11 23.99
N LYS A 82 -5.36 -0.87 25.01
CA LYS A 82 -6.54 -0.63 25.86
C LYS A 82 -7.88 -0.62 25.10
N ARG A 83 -8.06 -1.48 24.10
CA ARG A 83 -9.36 -1.69 23.46
C ARG A 83 -10.23 -2.66 24.26
N ASP A 84 -11.54 -2.54 24.13
CA ASP A 84 -12.50 -3.45 24.75
C ASP A 84 -12.51 -4.80 24.01
N ILE A 85 -11.86 -5.80 24.62
CA ILE A 85 -11.68 -7.13 24.02
C ILE A 85 -13.00 -7.86 23.86
N LYS A 86 -13.99 -7.63 24.75
CA LYS A 86 -15.31 -8.27 24.64
C LYS A 86 -16.07 -7.83 23.40
N LEU A 87 -15.91 -6.57 23.00
CA LEU A 87 -16.50 -6.03 21.78
C LEU A 87 -15.62 -6.30 20.54
N TYR A 88 -14.29 -6.42 20.75
CA TYR A 88 -13.33 -6.62 19.68
C TYR A 88 -13.52 -7.95 18.94
N ILE A 89 -13.62 -9.07 19.68
CA ILE A 89 -13.69 -10.42 19.09
C ILE A 89 -14.89 -10.57 18.14
N PRO A 90 -16.15 -10.28 18.54
CA PRO A 90 -17.26 -10.39 17.61
C PRO A 90 -17.18 -9.38 16.47
N GLY A 91 -16.64 -8.19 16.70
CA GLY A 91 -16.42 -7.19 15.66
C GLY A 91 -15.38 -7.64 14.64
N PHE A 92 -14.26 -8.22 15.08
CA PHE A 92 -13.23 -8.75 14.20
C PHE A 92 -13.74 -9.94 13.38
N LEU A 93 -14.61 -10.78 13.93
CA LEU A 93 -15.26 -11.86 13.18
C LEU A 93 -16.08 -11.30 12.00
N ILE A 94 -16.83 -10.22 12.22
CA ILE A 94 -17.60 -9.57 11.14
C ILE A 94 -16.65 -8.98 10.10
N ILE A 95 -15.60 -8.26 10.52
CA ILE A 95 -14.57 -7.71 9.60
C ILE A 95 -13.94 -8.85 8.78
N PHE A 96 -13.62 -9.97 9.41
CA PHE A 96 -13.06 -11.14 8.72
C PHE A 96 -14.03 -11.70 7.67
N ILE A 97 -15.31 -11.86 7.99
CA ILE A 97 -16.33 -12.34 7.05
C ILE A 97 -16.47 -11.38 5.87
N LEU A 98 -16.53 -10.08 6.11
CA LEU A 98 -16.60 -9.06 5.04
C LEU A 98 -15.34 -9.11 4.16
N SER A 99 -14.18 -9.37 4.77
CA SER A 99 -12.92 -9.52 4.05
C SER A 99 -12.89 -10.78 3.19
N VAL A 100 -13.41 -11.90 3.70
CA VAL A 100 -13.60 -13.13 2.89
C VAL A 100 -14.52 -12.85 1.69
N LEU A 101 -15.64 -12.16 1.90
CA LEU A 101 -16.55 -11.80 0.82
C LEU A 101 -15.86 -10.91 -0.23
N ALA A 102 -15.10 -9.90 0.19
CA ALA A 102 -14.32 -9.04 -0.70
C ALA A 102 -13.32 -9.83 -1.54
N MET A 103 -12.58 -10.74 -0.90
CA MET A 103 -11.63 -11.62 -1.57
C MET A 103 -12.34 -12.57 -2.56
N VAL A 104 -13.48 -13.16 -2.18
CA VAL A 104 -14.25 -14.05 -3.04
C VAL A 104 -14.74 -13.32 -4.29
N ILE A 105 -15.36 -12.16 -4.12
CA ILE A 105 -15.90 -11.38 -5.24
C ILE A 105 -14.78 -10.95 -6.19
N SER A 106 -13.66 -10.48 -5.66
CA SER A 106 -12.52 -10.03 -6.48
C SER A 106 -11.91 -11.12 -7.34
N GLN A 107 -12.08 -12.41 -6.99
CA GLN A 107 -11.60 -13.54 -7.76
C GLN A 107 -12.59 -14.06 -8.81
N GLN A 108 -13.78 -13.48 -8.92
CA GLN A 108 -14.71 -13.79 -10.00
C GLN A 108 -14.08 -13.34 -11.33
N LYS A 109 -14.06 -14.24 -12.34
CA LYS A 109 -13.27 -14.04 -13.57
C LYS A 109 -13.60 -12.75 -14.32
N SER A 110 -14.88 -12.38 -14.45
CA SER A 110 -15.28 -11.15 -15.13
C SER A 110 -14.86 -9.91 -14.33
N ILE A 111 -15.04 -9.92 -13.00
CA ILE A 111 -14.68 -8.84 -12.10
C ILE A 111 -13.16 -8.63 -12.10
N LYS A 112 -12.42 -9.75 -12.05
CA LYS A 112 -10.95 -9.73 -12.11
C LYS A 112 -10.44 -9.19 -13.45
N ALA A 113 -11.10 -9.53 -14.56
CA ALA A 113 -10.75 -9.02 -15.88
C ALA A 113 -10.97 -7.50 -16.00
N TRP A 114 -11.90 -6.94 -15.22
CA TRP A 114 -12.11 -5.48 -15.14
C TRP A 114 -11.12 -4.77 -14.20
N GLY A 115 -10.20 -5.50 -13.55
CA GLY A 115 -9.24 -4.92 -12.64
C GLY A 115 -9.80 -4.54 -11.26
N PHE A 116 -11.04 -4.94 -10.92
CA PHE A 116 -11.63 -4.69 -9.62
C PHE A 116 -11.07 -5.63 -8.56
N GLU A 117 -10.00 -5.18 -7.90
CA GLU A 117 -9.32 -5.93 -6.84
C GLU A 117 -10.11 -5.94 -5.52
N TYR A 118 -9.68 -6.80 -4.59
CA TYR A 118 -10.27 -6.96 -3.26
C TYR A 118 -10.41 -5.65 -2.46
N VAL A 119 -9.54 -4.69 -2.70
CA VAL A 119 -9.54 -3.37 -2.05
C VAL A 119 -10.86 -2.65 -2.25
N ILE A 120 -11.36 -2.64 -3.50
CA ILE A 120 -12.62 -1.97 -3.86
C ILE A 120 -13.79 -2.60 -3.11
N TRP A 121 -13.85 -3.92 -3.11
CA TRP A 121 -14.95 -4.65 -2.47
C TRP A 121 -14.91 -4.53 -0.95
N ALA A 122 -13.72 -4.59 -0.35
CA ALA A 122 -13.54 -4.39 1.09
C ALA A 122 -14.02 -3.00 1.52
N LEU A 123 -13.58 -1.96 0.79
CA LEU A 123 -14.00 -0.59 1.01
C LEU A 123 -15.51 -0.42 0.79
N PHE A 124 -16.05 -1.02 -0.29
CA PHE A 124 -17.47 -0.97 -0.62
C PHE A 124 -18.36 -1.53 0.50
N PHE A 125 -18.04 -2.71 1.04
CA PHE A 125 -18.82 -3.28 2.15
C PHE A 125 -18.79 -2.41 3.39
N GLY A 126 -17.63 -1.87 3.75
CA GLY A 126 -17.52 -0.93 4.85
C GLY A 126 -18.34 0.33 4.62
N LEU A 127 -18.25 0.92 3.40
CA LEU A 127 -19.01 2.11 3.01
C LEU A 127 -20.52 1.88 3.02
N VAL A 128 -21.00 0.74 2.54
CA VAL A 128 -22.44 0.40 2.58
C VAL A 128 -22.92 0.35 4.03
N ILE A 129 -22.17 -0.30 4.92
CA ILE A 129 -22.55 -0.38 6.34
C ILE A 129 -22.57 1.01 6.98
N SER A 130 -21.57 1.86 6.72
CA SER A 130 -21.45 3.16 7.36
C SER A 130 -22.43 4.22 6.82
N ASN A 131 -22.83 4.12 5.55
CA ASN A 131 -23.67 5.13 4.90
C ASN A 131 -25.15 4.75 4.79
N VAL A 132 -25.47 3.44 4.79
CA VAL A 132 -26.85 2.92 4.74
C VAL A 132 -27.35 2.57 6.15
N PHE A 133 -26.45 2.04 6.99
CA PHE A 133 -26.78 1.61 8.35
C PHE A 133 -25.93 2.40 9.36
N SER A 134 -26.31 2.39 10.62
CA SER A 134 -25.46 2.89 11.71
C SER A 134 -24.42 1.83 12.09
N VAL A 135 -23.15 2.23 12.18
CA VAL A 135 -22.05 1.30 12.51
C VAL A 135 -22.22 0.77 13.95
N PRO A 136 -22.40 -0.54 14.15
CA PRO A 136 -22.54 -1.14 15.49
C PRO A 136 -21.31 -0.91 16.37
N LYS A 137 -21.50 -0.88 17.69
CA LYS A 137 -20.41 -0.68 18.68
C LYS A 137 -19.30 -1.73 18.54
N VAL A 138 -19.66 -2.98 18.23
CA VAL A 138 -18.69 -4.08 18.04
C VAL A 138 -17.76 -3.79 16.84
N LEU A 139 -18.29 -3.29 15.72
CA LEU A 139 -17.49 -2.94 14.57
C LEU A 139 -16.61 -1.70 14.82
N LYS A 140 -17.10 -0.72 15.58
CA LYS A 140 -16.27 0.43 16.00
C LYS A 140 -15.12 0.02 16.90
N ALA A 141 -15.31 -0.98 17.76
CA ALA A 141 -14.26 -1.49 18.64
C ALA A 141 -13.19 -2.29 17.88
N ALA A 142 -13.58 -3.02 16.83
CA ALA A 142 -12.70 -3.89 16.05
C ALA A 142 -12.11 -3.20 14.82
N GLY A 143 -12.68 -2.09 14.35
CA GLY A 143 -12.16 -1.29 13.24
C GLY A 143 -10.89 -0.56 13.63
N LEU A 144 -9.77 -1.27 13.65
CA LEU A 144 -8.45 -0.74 13.97
C LEU A 144 -7.68 -0.46 12.68
N THR A 145 -8.16 0.48 11.91
CA THR A 145 -7.64 0.85 10.58
C THR A 145 -6.13 1.01 10.58
N GLU A 146 -5.61 1.89 11.42
CA GLU A 146 -4.18 2.19 11.53
C GLU A 146 -3.36 0.96 11.94
N PHE A 147 -3.88 0.14 12.86
CA PHE A 147 -3.20 -1.05 13.34
C PHE A 147 -3.05 -2.11 12.25
N PHE A 148 -4.12 -2.40 11.53
CA PHE A 148 -4.10 -3.38 10.45
C PHE A 148 -3.19 -2.95 9.30
N VAL A 149 -3.26 -1.68 8.90
CA VAL A 149 -2.40 -1.17 7.82
C VAL A 149 -0.92 -1.24 8.20
N LYS A 150 -0.56 -0.88 9.43
CA LYS A 150 0.82 -0.90 9.90
C LYS A 150 1.39 -2.32 9.93
N ILE A 151 0.62 -3.32 10.40
CA ILE A 151 1.02 -4.74 10.32
C ILE A 151 1.24 -5.15 8.86
N GLY A 152 0.30 -4.81 7.97
CA GLY A 152 0.42 -5.08 6.54
C GLY A 152 1.65 -4.43 5.91
N LEU A 153 2.00 -3.20 6.33
CA LEU A 153 3.20 -2.49 5.86
C LEU A 153 4.49 -3.16 6.33
N VAL A 154 4.56 -3.64 7.56
CA VAL A 154 5.72 -4.40 8.05
C VAL A 154 5.88 -5.70 7.26
N CYS A 155 4.78 -6.44 7.02
CA CYS A 155 4.80 -7.61 6.14
C CYS A 155 5.22 -7.26 4.69
N MET A 156 4.85 -6.07 4.20
CA MET A 156 5.27 -5.58 2.87
C MET A 156 6.78 -5.40 2.80
N GLY A 157 7.44 -4.96 3.86
CA GLY A 157 8.89 -4.86 3.92
C GLY A 157 9.58 -6.18 3.58
N ALA A 158 9.05 -7.30 4.07
CA ALA A 158 9.55 -8.64 3.76
C ALA A 158 9.35 -9.07 2.29
N THR A 159 8.49 -8.38 1.54
CA THR A 159 8.21 -8.70 0.12
C THR A 159 9.11 -7.94 -0.84
N ILE A 160 9.89 -6.99 -0.35
CA ILE A 160 10.75 -6.13 -1.16
C ILE A 160 12.18 -6.63 -1.00
N MET A 161 12.56 -7.52 -1.91
CA MET A 161 13.90 -8.07 -1.94
C MET A 161 14.85 -7.11 -2.66
N PHE A 162 15.97 -6.82 -2.07
CA PHE A 162 16.98 -5.93 -2.64
C PHE A 162 17.57 -6.47 -3.97
N SER A 163 17.62 -7.80 -4.11
CA SER A 163 17.99 -8.47 -5.36
C SER A 163 17.07 -8.15 -6.53
N VAL A 164 15.77 -7.92 -6.28
CA VAL A 164 14.81 -7.53 -7.32
C VAL A 164 15.14 -6.14 -7.85
N VAL A 165 15.55 -5.23 -6.97
CA VAL A 165 15.96 -3.87 -7.38
C VAL A 165 17.21 -3.93 -8.28
N ILE A 166 18.18 -4.78 -7.93
CA ILE A 166 19.40 -4.97 -8.74
C ILE A 166 19.03 -5.60 -10.09
N LYS A 167 18.20 -6.62 -10.12
CA LYS A 167 17.75 -7.32 -11.34
C LYS A 167 16.87 -6.43 -12.24
N ALA A 168 16.13 -5.45 -11.66
CA ALA A 168 15.30 -4.50 -12.41
C ALA A 168 16.10 -3.58 -13.34
N GLY A 169 17.41 -3.61 -13.22
CA GLY A 169 18.32 -2.80 -14.02
C GLY A 169 18.42 -1.35 -13.56
N ALA A 170 19.61 -0.79 -13.70
CA ALA A 170 19.89 0.58 -13.27
C ALA A 170 18.94 1.61 -13.89
N ILE A 171 18.53 1.40 -15.16
CA ILE A 171 17.63 2.32 -15.89
C ILE A 171 16.25 2.37 -15.23
N GLY A 172 15.67 1.22 -14.86
CA GLY A 172 14.37 1.17 -14.19
C GLY A 172 14.40 1.82 -12.81
N VAL A 173 15.50 1.66 -12.06
CA VAL A 173 15.69 2.32 -10.76
C VAL A 173 15.89 3.83 -10.94
N ILE A 174 16.71 4.26 -11.89
CA ILE A 174 16.90 5.67 -12.20
C ILE A 174 15.56 6.31 -12.60
N GLN A 175 14.79 5.65 -13.48
CA GLN A 175 13.45 6.11 -13.83
C GLN A 175 12.55 6.23 -12.59
N ALA A 176 12.50 5.20 -11.75
CA ALA A 176 11.67 5.19 -10.54
C ALA A 176 11.99 6.36 -9.61
N VAL A 177 13.28 6.64 -9.37
CA VAL A 177 13.72 7.76 -8.53
C VAL A 177 13.38 9.10 -9.16
N LEU A 178 13.68 9.28 -10.46
CA LEU A 178 13.39 10.53 -11.18
C LEU A 178 11.88 10.81 -11.23
N VAL A 179 11.08 9.80 -11.61
CA VAL A 179 9.62 9.95 -11.68
C VAL A 179 9.05 10.19 -10.29
N ALA A 180 9.39 9.36 -9.29
CA ALA A 180 8.86 9.54 -7.93
C ALA A 180 9.19 10.93 -7.37
N GLY A 181 10.43 11.39 -7.53
CA GLY A 181 10.85 12.71 -7.02
C GLY A 181 10.15 13.85 -7.74
N THR A 182 10.26 13.91 -9.06
CA THR A 182 9.74 15.05 -9.85
C THR A 182 8.21 15.10 -9.85
N VAL A 183 7.54 13.94 -9.99
CA VAL A 183 6.07 13.85 -9.96
C VAL A 183 5.53 14.19 -8.57
N TRP A 184 6.25 13.81 -7.51
CA TRP A 184 5.85 14.19 -6.14
C TRP A 184 5.77 15.70 -5.98
N PHE A 185 6.82 16.44 -6.34
CA PHE A 185 6.82 17.90 -6.25
C PHE A 185 5.79 18.53 -7.18
N MET A 186 5.70 18.07 -8.42
CA MET A 186 4.72 18.57 -9.39
C MET A 186 3.28 18.41 -8.85
N THR A 187 2.94 17.23 -8.37
CA THR A 187 1.61 16.93 -7.81
C THR A 187 1.33 17.75 -6.56
N TYR A 188 2.31 17.85 -5.66
CA TYR A 188 2.18 18.66 -4.45
C TYR A 188 1.83 20.12 -4.80
N TRP A 189 2.57 20.73 -5.72
CA TRP A 189 2.33 22.11 -6.13
C TRP A 189 1.00 22.30 -6.87
N ILE A 190 0.59 21.35 -7.71
CA ILE A 190 -0.73 21.39 -8.35
C ILE A 190 -1.81 21.36 -7.25
N CYS A 191 -1.75 20.43 -6.30
CA CYS A 191 -2.70 20.36 -5.20
C CYS A 191 -2.76 21.65 -4.38
N ARG A 192 -1.60 22.27 -4.09
CA ARG A 192 -1.53 23.54 -3.37
C ARG A 192 -2.18 24.68 -4.15
N LYS A 193 -2.05 24.74 -5.47
CA LYS A 193 -2.75 25.70 -6.34
C LYS A 193 -4.27 25.54 -6.29
N PHE A 194 -4.76 24.29 -6.13
CA PHE A 194 -6.18 24.01 -5.91
C PHE A 194 -6.65 24.21 -4.46
N LYS A 195 -5.80 24.80 -3.60
CA LYS A 195 -6.09 25.08 -2.19
C LYS A 195 -6.39 23.82 -1.37
N VAL A 196 -5.81 22.69 -1.73
CA VAL A 196 -5.80 21.47 -0.92
C VAL A 196 -4.86 21.69 0.27
N SER A 197 -5.18 21.13 1.44
CA SER A 197 -4.35 21.23 2.64
C SER A 197 -2.92 20.73 2.41
N GLU A 198 -1.93 21.21 3.17
CA GLU A 198 -0.53 20.76 3.01
C GLU A 198 -0.39 19.25 3.23
N ARG A 199 -1.00 18.72 4.29
CA ARG A 199 -0.97 17.29 4.61
C ARG A 199 -1.61 16.46 3.51
N PHE A 200 -2.81 16.83 3.09
CA PHE A 200 -3.50 16.10 2.04
C PHE A 200 -2.81 16.21 0.68
N SER A 201 -2.26 17.38 0.34
CA SER A 201 -1.44 17.55 -0.88
C SER A 201 -0.23 16.60 -0.91
N ALA A 202 0.42 16.40 0.23
CA ALA A 202 1.53 15.48 0.36
C ALA A 202 1.09 14.00 0.24
N ILE A 203 -0.08 13.63 0.80
CA ILE A 203 -0.67 12.30 0.61
C ILE A 203 -0.96 12.05 -0.87
N ILE A 204 -1.62 13.00 -1.56
CA ILE A 204 -1.94 12.91 -2.99
C ILE A 204 -0.66 12.81 -3.82
N ALA A 205 0.35 13.62 -3.51
CA ALA A 205 1.64 13.60 -4.20
C ALA A 205 2.34 12.26 -4.08
N THR A 206 2.32 11.66 -2.88
CA THR A 206 2.92 10.35 -2.64
C THR A 206 2.14 9.23 -3.34
N ALA A 207 0.81 9.33 -3.37
CA ALA A 207 -0.04 8.41 -4.12
C ALA A 207 0.30 8.41 -5.61
N ASN A 208 0.32 9.59 -6.22
CA ASN A 208 0.53 9.79 -7.65
C ASN A 208 1.97 9.51 -8.14
N SER A 209 2.93 9.50 -7.24
CA SER A 209 4.34 9.35 -7.61
C SER A 209 4.91 7.94 -7.45
N ILE A 210 4.21 7.04 -6.73
CA ILE A 210 4.76 5.72 -6.41
C ILE A 210 3.79 4.59 -6.78
N CYS A 211 2.90 4.19 -5.85
CA CYS A 211 2.02 3.04 -6.07
C CYS A 211 0.59 3.24 -5.52
N GLY A 212 0.12 4.46 -5.53
CA GLY A 212 -1.26 4.82 -5.19
C GLY A 212 -1.66 4.36 -3.80
N VAL A 213 -2.35 3.23 -3.69
CA VAL A 213 -2.97 2.75 -2.45
C VAL A 213 -1.97 2.58 -1.31
N SER A 214 -0.92 1.78 -1.50
CA SER A 214 0.07 1.53 -0.44
C SER A 214 0.84 2.80 -0.07
N ALA A 215 1.13 3.65 -1.07
CA ALA A 215 1.79 4.93 -0.85
C ALA A 215 0.90 5.93 -0.10
N THR A 216 -0.40 5.98 -0.42
CA THR A 216 -1.40 6.79 0.31
C THR A 216 -1.46 6.40 1.78
N ILE A 217 -1.52 5.10 2.06
CA ILE A 217 -1.58 4.58 3.43
C ILE A 217 -0.29 4.90 4.18
N ALA A 218 0.87 4.65 3.55
CA ALA A 218 2.17 4.92 4.15
C ALA A 218 2.36 6.41 4.46
N ALA A 219 2.02 7.30 3.50
CA ALA A 219 2.08 8.75 3.70
C ALA A 219 1.10 9.21 4.78
N GLY A 220 -0.16 8.76 4.72
CA GLY A 220 -1.18 9.10 5.71
C GLY A 220 -0.75 8.74 7.13
N GLY A 221 -0.20 7.53 7.33
CA GLY A 221 0.34 7.11 8.61
C GLY A 221 1.57 7.92 9.03
N ALA A 222 2.48 8.21 8.08
CA ALA A 222 3.73 8.93 8.37
C ALA A 222 3.50 10.39 8.83
N ILE A 223 2.49 11.07 8.26
CA ILE A 223 2.20 12.48 8.57
C ILE A 223 0.95 12.67 9.43
N GLN A 224 0.43 11.59 10.01
CA GLN A 224 -0.81 11.61 10.80
C GLN A 224 -1.96 12.29 10.03
N GLY A 225 -2.13 11.86 8.77
CA GLY A 225 -3.20 12.36 7.91
C GLY A 225 -4.59 11.95 8.39
N ASP A 226 -5.60 12.72 8.01
CA ASP A 226 -7.00 12.39 8.32
C ASP A 226 -7.39 11.06 7.63
N PRO A 227 -7.87 10.04 8.36
CA PRO A 227 -8.35 8.79 7.77
C PRO A 227 -9.37 8.96 6.64
N LYS A 228 -10.18 10.02 6.70
CA LYS A 228 -11.16 10.35 5.64
C LYS A 228 -10.46 10.77 4.35
N GLU A 229 -9.40 11.61 4.46
CA GLU A 229 -8.60 12.03 3.31
C GLU A 229 -7.85 10.84 2.70
N VAL A 230 -7.30 9.96 3.53
CA VAL A 230 -6.66 8.71 3.11
C VAL A 230 -7.64 7.82 2.35
N SER A 231 -8.82 7.59 2.92
CA SER A 231 -9.89 6.78 2.29
C SER A 231 -10.35 7.37 0.95
N TYR A 232 -10.58 8.68 0.93
CA TYR A 232 -10.95 9.42 -0.28
C TYR A 232 -9.90 9.23 -1.40
N MET A 233 -8.61 9.37 -1.04
CA MET A 233 -7.53 9.23 -2.01
C MET A 233 -7.41 7.80 -2.54
N ILE A 234 -7.56 6.79 -1.67
CA ILE A 234 -7.58 5.38 -2.08
C ILE A 234 -8.67 5.12 -3.11
N ALA A 235 -9.87 5.62 -2.88
CA ALA A 235 -10.98 5.45 -3.82
C ALA A 235 -10.65 6.07 -5.20
N TRP A 236 -10.11 7.28 -5.22
CA TRP A 236 -9.73 7.94 -6.48
C TRP A 236 -8.58 7.24 -7.20
N VAL A 237 -7.58 6.76 -6.47
CA VAL A 237 -6.47 5.97 -7.05
C VAL A 237 -7.01 4.74 -7.78
N MET A 238 -7.96 4.02 -7.18
CA MET A 238 -8.51 2.81 -7.79
C MET A 238 -9.35 3.12 -9.04
N VAL A 239 -10.17 4.18 -8.99
CA VAL A 239 -10.91 4.64 -10.18
C VAL A 239 -9.95 5.03 -11.29
N CYS A 240 -8.91 5.79 -10.96
CA CYS A 240 -7.90 6.22 -11.91
C CYS A 240 -7.14 5.03 -12.52
N ALA A 241 -6.77 4.04 -11.72
CA ALA A 241 -6.09 2.84 -12.20
C ALA A 241 -6.90 2.11 -13.28
N VAL A 242 -8.21 1.94 -13.08
CA VAL A 242 -9.11 1.33 -14.09
C VAL A 242 -9.14 2.15 -15.37
N VAL A 243 -9.27 3.46 -15.27
CA VAL A 243 -9.27 4.36 -16.44
C VAL A 243 -7.95 4.27 -17.20
N LEU A 244 -6.83 4.26 -16.50
CA LEU A 244 -5.50 4.19 -17.11
C LEU A 244 -5.21 2.83 -17.76
N ILE A 245 -5.70 1.71 -17.23
CA ILE A 245 -5.63 0.40 -17.91
C ILE A 245 -6.27 0.46 -19.29
N LEU A 246 -7.39 1.17 -19.40
CA LEU A 246 -8.15 1.26 -20.66
C LEU A 246 -7.55 2.26 -21.64
N ILE A 247 -6.92 3.32 -21.17
CA ILE A 247 -6.48 4.46 -22.00
C ILE A 247 -5.00 4.35 -22.40
N MET A 248 -4.12 3.97 -21.47
CA MET A 248 -2.67 4.02 -21.75
C MET A 248 -2.18 3.03 -22.80
N PRO A 249 -2.61 1.74 -22.82
CA PRO A 249 -2.15 0.82 -23.84
C PRO A 249 -2.53 1.25 -25.26
N PRO A 250 -3.77 1.67 -25.58
CA PRO A 250 -4.13 2.21 -26.88
C PRO A 250 -3.28 3.43 -27.28
N ILE A 251 -2.99 4.35 -26.34
CA ILE A 251 -2.15 5.51 -26.63
C ILE A 251 -0.70 5.05 -26.94
N ALA A 252 -0.16 4.11 -26.18
CA ALA A 252 1.18 3.57 -26.40
C ALA A 252 1.30 2.93 -27.80
N ILE A 253 0.27 2.18 -28.22
CA ILE A 253 0.18 1.57 -29.56
C ILE A 253 0.06 2.65 -30.63
N TRP A 254 -0.80 3.66 -30.43
CA TRP A 254 -0.98 4.77 -31.37
C TRP A 254 0.30 5.60 -31.55
N LEU A 255 1.07 5.80 -30.48
CA LEU A 255 2.37 6.48 -30.53
C LEU A 255 3.48 5.59 -31.08
N ASN A 256 3.20 4.34 -31.48
CA ASN A 256 4.18 3.36 -31.95
C ASN A 256 5.38 3.19 -31.00
N LEU A 257 5.14 3.18 -29.69
CA LEU A 257 6.22 3.02 -28.73
C LEU A 257 6.77 1.58 -28.77
N PRO A 258 8.10 1.40 -28.75
CA PRO A 258 8.70 0.07 -28.54
C PRO A 258 8.16 -0.60 -27.28
N ASN A 259 8.00 -1.92 -27.28
CA ASN A 259 7.36 -2.67 -26.19
C ASN A 259 7.98 -2.39 -24.81
N ASN A 260 9.31 -2.35 -24.70
CA ASN A 260 10.02 -2.02 -23.46
C ASN A 260 9.73 -0.58 -23.00
N MET A 261 9.70 0.38 -23.93
CA MET A 261 9.41 1.78 -23.64
C MET A 261 7.93 1.97 -23.22
N ALA A 262 7.01 1.35 -23.93
CA ALA A 262 5.59 1.34 -23.59
C ALA A 262 5.34 0.74 -22.19
N GLY A 263 5.99 -0.40 -21.92
CA GLY A 263 5.94 -1.02 -20.59
C GLY A 263 6.53 -0.13 -19.49
N ALA A 264 7.69 0.48 -19.72
CA ALA A 264 8.33 1.39 -18.78
C ALA A 264 7.47 2.62 -18.48
N TRP A 265 6.78 3.16 -19.51
CA TRP A 265 5.84 4.27 -19.35
C TRP A 265 4.63 3.86 -18.50
N ILE A 266 3.98 2.75 -18.83
CA ILE A 266 2.86 2.19 -18.05
C ILE A 266 3.28 1.94 -16.60
N GLY A 267 4.45 1.32 -16.39
CA GLY A 267 4.98 1.02 -15.07
C GLY A 267 5.23 2.26 -14.21
N GLY A 268 5.64 3.36 -14.83
CA GLY A 268 5.91 4.64 -14.16
C GLY A 268 4.67 5.47 -13.84
N VAL A 269 3.57 5.27 -14.59
CA VAL A 269 2.37 6.12 -14.52
C VAL A 269 1.23 5.46 -13.73
N ILE A 270 0.90 4.19 -14.01
CA ILE A 270 -0.25 3.54 -13.36
C ILE A 270 0.06 3.24 -11.89
N ASP A 271 -0.78 3.73 -10.99
CA ASP A 271 -0.55 3.71 -9.54
C ASP A 271 -0.97 2.39 -8.83
N ASN A 272 -1.08 1.29 -9.56
CA ASN A 272 -1.43 -0.02 -8.99
C ASN A 272 -0.64 -1.13 -9.69
N THR A 273 0.00 -2.02 -8.91
CA THR A 273 0.88 -3.06 -9.45
C THR A 273 0.12 -4.08 -10.32
N GLY A 274 -1.09 -4.48 -9.91
CA GLY A 274 -1.93 -5.40 -10.70
C GLY A 274 -2.37 -4.75 -12.01
N ALA A 275 -2.77 -3.48 -11.96
CA ALA A 275 -3.18 -2.70 -13.11
C ALA A 275 -2.03 -2.48 -14.12
N VAL A 276 -0.80 -2.28 -13.63
CA VAL A 276 0.41 -2.17 -14.45
C VAL A 276 0.65 -3.43 -15.27
N VAL A 277 0.58 -4.60 -14.64
CA VAL A 277 0.75 -5.90 -15.31
C VAL A 277 -0.37 -6.12 -16.33
N ALA A 278 -1.62 -5.86 -15.95
CA ALA A 278 -2.77 -5.98 -16.85
C ALA A 278 -2.63 -5.08 -18.09
N ALA A 279 -2.25 -3.82 -17.89
CA ALA A 279 -2.03 -2.87 -19.00
C ALA A 279 -0.85 -3.30 -19.87
N GLY A 280 0.23 -3.83 -19.28
CA GLY A 280 1.38 -4.36 -20.02
C GLY A 280 1.00 -5.53 -20.93
N GLU A 281 0.12 -6.45 -20.46
CA GLU A 281 -0.35 -7.59 -21.25
C GLU A 281 -1.16 -7.17 -22.49
N VAL A 282 -1.88 -6.04 -22.43
CA VAL A 282 -2.65 -5.50 -23.57
C VAL A 282 -1.74 -5.10 -24.75
N ILE A 283 -0.49 -4.70 -24.48
CA ILE A 283 0.47 -4.26 -25.51
C ILE A 283 1.02 -5.41 -26.37
N LYS A 284 0.72 -6.67 -26.02
CA LYS A 284 1.17 -7.87 -26.75
C LYS A 284 2.69 -7.95 -26.90
N GLY A 285 3.39 -8.08 -25.80
CA GLY A 285 4.83 -8.34 -25.79
C GLY A 285 5.34 -8.65 -24.38
N LYS A 286 6.13 -9.71 -24.22
CA LYS A 286 6.72 -10.04 -22.92
C LYS A 286 7.57 -8.91 -22.37
N ALA A 287 8.30 -8.20 -23.25
CA ALA A 287 9.11 -7.05 -22.90
C ALA A 287 8.31 -5.92 -22.27
N ALA A 288 7.08 -5.65 -22.73
CA ALA A 288 6.21 -4.61 -22.16
C ALA A 288 5.82 -4.96 -20.72
N VAL A 289 5.37 -6.19 -20.46
CA VAL A 289 4.99 -6.67 -19.12
C VAL A 289 6.18 -6.65 -18.17
N GLN A 290 7.34 -7.11 -18.65
CA GLN A 290 8.56 -7.14 -17.83
C GLN A 290 9.03 -5.72 -17.48
N ALA A 291 9.14 -4.82 -18.44
CA ALA A 291 9.53 -3.43 -18.19
C ALA A 291 8.56 -2.74 -17.24
N ALA A 292 7.25 -2.91 -17.44
CA ALA A 292 6.22 -2.35 -16.60
C ALA A 292 6.32 -2.85 -15.13
N ALA A 293 6.47 -4.16 -14.96
CA ALA A 293 6.64 -4.75 -13.64
C ALA A 293 7.94 -4.31 -12.95
N MET A 294 9.07 -4.26 -13.68
CA MET A 294 10.36 -3.84 -13.15
C MET A 294 10.34 -2.41 -12.63
N VAL A 295 9.84 -1.47 -13.44
CA VAL A 295 9.73 -0.06 -13.05
C VAL A 295 8.81 0.10 -11.84
N LYS A 296 7.66 -0.58 -11.84
CA LYS A 296 6.72 -0.51 -10.71
C LYS A 296 7.31 -1.12 -9.43
N MET A 297 8.03 -2.22 -9.52
CA MET A 297 8.72 -2.81 -8.36
C MET A 297 9.79 -1.87 -7.81
N ALA A 298 10.56 -1.21 -8.67
CA ALA A 298 11.54 -0.21 -8.25
C ALA A 298 10.87 0.99 -7.54
N GLN A 299 9.73 1.47 -8.04
CA GLN A 299 8.94 2.50 -7.36
C GLN A 299 8.45 2.02 -5.98
N ASN A 300 7.98 0.77 -5.87
CA ASN A 300 7.48 0.22 -4.62
C ASN A 300 8.57 0.20 -3.52
N VAL A 301 9.84 -0.01 -3.88
CA VAL A 301 10.96 0.08 -2.93
C VAL A 301 11.07 1.47 -2.30
N LEU A 302 10.71 2.51 -3.05
CA LEU A 302 10.80 3.89 -2.56
C LEU A 302 9.74 4.23 -1.50
N ILE A 303 8.68 3.42 -1.33
CA ILE A 303 7.60 3.69 -0.36
C ILE A 303 8.16 3.93 1.04
N GLY A 304 9.02 3.03 1.52
CA GLY A 304 9.61 3.14 2.85
C GLY A 304 10.47 4.39 3.02
N ILE A 305 11.29 4.70 2.00
CA ILE A 305 12.15 5.88 1.99
C ILE A 305 11.30 7.17 1.99
N VAL A 306 10.30 7.24 1.11
CA VAL A 306 9.42 8.40 1.02
C VAL A 306 8.58 8.57 2.29
N ALA A 307 8.02 7.49 2.85
CA ALA A 307 7.31 7.54 4.13
C ALA A 307 8.20 8.07 5.26
N PHE A 308 9.48 7.66 5.30
CA PHE A 308 10.46 8.17 6.24
C PHE A 308 10.72 9.67 6.07
N LEU A 309 10.99 10.12 4.84
CA LEU A 309 11.20 11.54 4.53
C LEU A 309 9.96 12.38 4.84
N MET A 310 8.77 11.83 4.56
CA MET A 310 7.49 12.47 4.89
C MET A 310 7.29 12.65 6.40
N ALA A 311 7.67 11.64 7.21
CA ALA A 311 7.60 11.73 8.66
C ALA A 311 8.53 12.82 9.19
N ILE A 312 9.77 12.91 8.68
CA ILE A 312 10.72 13.99 9.03
C ILE A 312 10.15 15.34 8.63
N TRP A 313 9.67 15.47 7.40
CA TRP A 313 9.11 16.73 6.91
C TRP A 313 7.90 17.18 7.73
N ALA A 314 6.98 16.27 8.07
CA ALA A 314 5.82 16.58 8.89
C ALA A 314 6.23 17.12 10.27
N THR A 315 7.16 16.43 10.93
CA THR A 315 7.64 16.85 12.26
C THR A 315 8.36 18.19 12.21
N MET A 316 9.21 18.40 11.19
CA MET A 316 10.02 19.63 11.11
C MET A 316 9.28 20.84 10.55
N SER A 317 8.31 20.66 9.67
CA SER A 317 7.67 21.74 8.92
C SER A 317 6.24 22.01 9.33
N LEU A 318 5.39 20.98 9.40
CA LEU A 318 3.97 21.15 9.65
C LEU A 318 3.69 21.50 11.12
N GLU A 319 4.26 20.72 12.04
CA GLU A 319 4.01 20.90 13.46
C GLU A 319 4.74 22.11 14.04
N ARG A 320 5.91 22.48 13.49
CA ARG A 320 6.63 23.69 13.87
C ARG A 320 5.83 24.96 13.56
N ARG A 321 5.11 24.98 12.42
CA ARG A 321 4.25 26.13 12.06
C ARG A 321 3.01 26.24 12.94
N GLU A 322 2.45 25.11 13.37
CA GLU A 322 1.25 25.08 14.20
C GLU A 322 1.52 25.52 15.65
N LYS A 323 2.71 25.25 16.19
CA LYS A 323 3.03 25.49 17.62
C LYS A 323 4.01 26.63 17.91
N GLY A 324 4.62 27.23 16.89
CA GLY A 324 5.53 28.37 17.05
C GLY A 324 6.86 28.06 17.76
N GLU A 325 7.07 26.86 18.29
CA GLU A 325 8.27 26.43 19.00
C GLU A 325 9.08 25.41 18.19
N LYS A 326 10.41 25.42 18.37
CA LYS A 326 11.28 24.38 17.79
C LYS A 326 11.15 23.12 18.62
N PRO A 327 10.60 22.00 18.08
CA PRO A 327 10.57 20.76 18.83
C PRO A 327 12.01 20.26 19.10
N PRO A 328 12.30 19.69 20.27
CA PRO A 328 13.58 19.08 20.55
C PRO A 328 13.81 17.90 19.58
N LEU A 329 15.07 17.67 19.19
CA LEU A 329 15.44 16.60 18.24
C LEU A 329 14.92 15.20 18.66
N MET A 330 14.82 14.95 19.96
CA MET A 330 14.29 13.69 20.50
C MET A 330 12.78 13.55 20.24
N GLU A 331 12.04 14.62 20.10
CA GLU A 331 10.62 14.60 19.77
C GLU A 331 10.39 14.03 18.34
N ILE A 332 11.36 14.24 17.42
CA ILE A 332 11.36 13.62 16.08
C ILE A 332 11.30 12.11 16.20
N TRP A 333 12.12 11.50 17.07
CA TRP A 333 12.09 10.05 17.32
C TRP A 333 10.78 9.58 17.94
N TYR A 334 10.23 10.30 18.90
CA TYR A 334 8.97 9.90 19.55
C TYR A 334 7.78 9.92 18.58
N ARG A 335 7.76 10.89 17.68
CA ARG A 335 6.69 11.03 16.68
C ARG A 335 6.94 10.25 15.40
N PHE A 336 8.18 9.80 15.20
CA PHE A 336 8.52 9.00 14.04
C PHE A 336 7.71 7.70 14.06
N PRO A 337 6.97 7.36 12.95
CA PRO A 337 6.15 6.15 12.88
C PRO A 337 7.02 4.91 12.94
N LYS A 338 6.90 4.11 14.01
CA LYS A 338 7.79 2.97 14.26
C LYS A 338 7.56 1.82 13.27
N PHE A 339 6.36 1.74 12.66
CA PHE A 339 6.11 0.75 11.61
C PHE A 339 7.05 0.91 10.39
N VAL A 340 7.57 2.13 10.15
CA VAL A 340 8.58 2.35 9.09
C VAL A 340 9.88 1.64 9.44
N VAL A 341 10.30 1.69 10.72
CA VAL A 341 11.42 0.89 11.22
C VAL A 341 11.12 -0.60 11.04
N GLY A 342 9.88 -1.01 11.39
CA GLY A 342 9.41 -2.38 11.21
C GLY A 342 9.54 -2.87 9.76
N PHE A 343 9.11 -2.05 8.82
CA PHE A 343 9.23 -2.28 7.38
C PHE A 343 10.70 -2.44 6.94
N MET A 344 11.57 -1.49 7.32
CA MET A 344 12.98 -1.51 6.96
C MET A 344 13.70 -2.74 7.51
N VAL A 345 13.48 -3.07 8.78
CA VAL A 345 14.06 -4.26 9.42
C VAL A 345 13.60 -5.54 8.73
N ALA A 346 12.31 -5.66 8.39
CA ALA A 346 11.79 -6.82 7.67
C ALA A 346 12.44 -6.98 6.29
N SER A 347 12.62 -5.89 5.55
CA SER A 347 13.31 -5.89 4.24
C SER A 347 14.78 -6.30 4.38
N LEU A 348 15.49 -5.75 5.37
CA LEU A 348 16.88 -6.08 5.63
C LEU A 348 17.08 -7.56 6.03
N ILE A 349 16.19 -8.09 6.89
CA ILE A 349 16.24 -9.50 7.30
C ILE A 349 16.09 -10.41 6.07
N VAL A 350 15.11 -10.16 5.22
CA VAL A 350 14.89 -11.01 4.03
C VAL A 350 16.06 -10.88 3.06
N SER A 351 16.53 -9.67 2.75
CA SER A 351 17.56 -9.44 1.73
C SER A 351 18.96 -9.85 2.16
N PHE A 352 19.34 -9.64 3.43
CA PHE A 352 20.71 -9.85 3.89
C PHE A 352 20.91 -11.04 4.82
N ILE A 353 19.83 -11.64 5.33
CA ILE A 353 19.92 -12.82 6.21
C ILE A 353 19.26 -14.02 5.53
N VAL A 354 17.97 -13.90 5.14
CA VAL A 354 17.22 -15.05 4.63
C VAL A 354 17.73 -15.49 3.25
N GLU A 355 17.86 -14.55 2.32
CA GLU A 355 18.29 -14.86 0.95
C GLU A 355 19.70 -15.44 0.91
N PRO A 356 20.72 -14.87 1.59
CA PRO A 356 22.08 -15.45 1.61
C PRO A 356 22.18 -16.78 2.35
N ALA A 357 21.40 -16.95 3.45
CA ALA A 357 21.51 -18.16 4.29
C ALA A 357 20.68 -19.33 3.75
N MET A 358 19.51 -19.07 3.16
CA MET A 358 18.53 -20.11 2.76
C MET A 358 18.34 -20.20 1.23
N GLY A 359 18.92 -19.27 0.48
CA GLY A 359 18.82 -19.19 -0.98
C GLY A 359 17.55 -18.48 -1.48
N GLU A 360 17.57 -18.07 -2.74
CA GLU A 360 16.52 -17.28 -3.41
C GLU A 360 15.14 -17.97 -3.36
N LYS A 361 15.06 -19.29 -3.50
CA LYS A 361 13.79 -20.03 -3.43
C LYS A 361 13.11 -19.90 -2.07
N ALA A 362 13.86 -20.02 -0.99
CA ALA A 362 13.34 -19.91 0.36
C ALA A 362 12.93 -18.46 0.66
N ALA A 363 13.76 -17.48 0.27
CA ALA A 363 13.45 -16.07 0.41
C ALA A 363 12.16 -15.69 -0.35
N ASN A 364 11.98 -16.18 -1.58
CA ASN A 364 10.76 -15.99 -2.34
C ASN A 364 9.53 -16.64 -1.68
N ALA A 365 9.68 -17.81 -1.04
CA ALA A 365 8.61 -18.47 -0.30
C ALA A 365 8.20 -17.64 0.94
N VAL A 366 9.17 -17.13 1.70
CA VAL A 366 8.96 -16.23 2.85
C VAL A 366 8.28 -14.94 2.40
N ALA A 367 8.79 -14.30 1.34
CA ALA A 367 8.21 -13.08 0.79
C ALA A 367 6.76 -13.31 0.33
N LYS A 368 6.46 -14.46 -0.31
CA LYS A 368 5.11 -14.82 -0.72
C LYS A 368 4.18 -14.99 0.48
N ALA A 369 4.61 -15.70 1.51
CA ALA A 369 3.81 -15.89 2.73
C ALA A 369 3.50 -14.53 3.39
N CYS A 370 4.48 -13.65 3.52
CA CYS A 370 4.29 -12.28 4.02
C CYS A 370 3.37 -11.45 3.12
N LYS A 371 3.49 -11.58 1.79
CA LYS A 371 2.59 -10.93 0.82
C LYS A 371 1.14 -11.36 1.00
N ASP A 372 0.90 -12.64 1.22
CA ASP A 372 -0.43 -13.18 1.43
C ASP A 372 -1.06 -12.59 2.70
N TYR A 373 -0.32 -12.56 3.83
CA TYR A 373 -0.76 -11.91 5.07
C TYR A 373 -0.98 -10.41 4.91
N ARG A 374 -0.06 -9.71 4.23
CA ARG A 374 -0.23 -8.29 3.90
C ARG A 374 -1.57 -8.02 3.22
N SER A 375 -1.92 -8.82 2.22
CA SER A 375 -3.17 -8.64 1.47
C SER A 375 -4.39 -8.78 2.37
N TRP A 376 -4.37 -9.72 3.33
CA TRP A 376 -5.45 -9.88 4.30
C TRP A 376 -5.51 -8.74 5.31
N PHE A 377 -4.37 -8.31 5.87
CA PHE A 377 -4.35 -7.17 6.78
C PHE A 377 -4.79 -5.87 6.10
N PHE A 378 -4.44 -5.69 4.83
CA PHE A 378 -4.96 -4.58 4.03
C PHE A 378 -6.46 -4.72 3.78
N THR A 379 -6.97 -5.93 3.57
CA THR A 379 -8.41 -6.14 3.44
C THR A 379 -9.15 -5.77 4.72
N PHE A 380 -8.65 -6.18 5.90
CA PHE A 380 -9.19 -5.77 7.20
C PHE A 380 -9.17 -4.25 7.38
N CYS A 381 -8.05 -3.63 7.00
CA CYS A 381 -7.90 -2.18 7.01
C CYS A 381 -8.94 -1.50 6.11
N PHE A 382 -9.13 -1.96 4.87
CA PHE A 382 -10.05 -1.32 3.92
C PHE A 382 -11.51 -1.48 4.32
N VAL A 383 -11.91 -2.62 4.87
CA VAL A 383 -13.22 -2.77 5.50
C VAL A 383 -13.38 -1.74 6.62
N SER A 384 -12.37 -1.60 7.49
CA SER A 384 -12.38 -0.66 8.62
C SER A 384 -12.44 0.80 8.15
N ILE A 385 -11.65 1.18 7.13
CA ILE A 385 -11.71 2.51 6.50
C ILE A 385 -13.12 2.79 5.97
N GLY A 386 -13.71 1.83 5.27
CA GLY A 386 -15.09 1.97 4.78
C GLY A 386 -16.11 2.18 5.90
N LEU A 387 -15.93 1.47 7.04
CA LEU A 387 -16.79 1.65 8.23
C LEU A 387 -16.65 3.03 8.88
N GLU A 388 -15.47 3.64 8.81
CA GLU A 388 -15.18 4.97 9.36
C GLU A 388 -15.56 6.10 8.38
N THR A 389 -15.80 5.78 7.10
CA THR A 389 -16.04 6.80 6.06
C THR A 389 -17.53 7.06 5.85
N ASN A 390 -17.94 8.32 6.04
CA ASN A 390 -19.29 8.80 5.74
C ASN A 390 -19.25 9.75 4.53
N PHE A 391 -20.01 9.45 3.47
CA PHE A 391 -20.02 10.27 2.25
C PHE A 391 -20.47 11.70 2.47
N LYS A 392 -21.40 11.94 3.41
CA LYS A 392 -21.85 13.30 3.73
C LYS A 392 -20.72 14.16 4.26
N GLU A 393 -19.82 13.56 5.05
CA GLU A 393 -18.63 14.23 5.56
C GLU A 393 -17.54 14.34 4.47
N LEU A 394 -17.41 13.32 3.59
CA LEU A 394 -16.41 13.31 2.51
C LEU A 394 -16.64 14.42 1.48
N VAL A 395 -17.90 14.67 1.09
CA VAL A 395 -18.27 15.77 0.16
C VAL A 395 -17.89 17.14 0.72
N SER A 396 -17.86 17.29 2.05
CA SER A 396 -17.42 18.52 2.71
C SER A 396 -15.90 18.76 2.62
N VAL A 397 -15.09 17.71 2.34
CA VAL A 397 -13.63 17.80 2.23
C VAL A 397 -13.25 18.44 0.89
N GLY A 398 -12.96 19.73 0.91
CA GLY A 398 -12.37 20.47 -0.22
C GLY A 398 -13.27 20.66 -1.46
N GLY A 399 -14.57 20.32 -1.42
CA GLY A 399 -15.51 20.61 -2.50
C GLY A 399 -15.13 20.06 -3.88
N GLY A 400 -14.57 18.83 -3.96
CA GLY A 400 -14.16 18.19 -5.23
C GLY A 400 -12.79 18.64 -5.76
N ARG A 401 -12.20 19.67 -5.20
CA ARG A 401 -10.88 20.19 -5.59
C ARG A 401 -9.75 19.15 -5.52
N PRO A 402 -9.67 18.28 -4.49
CA PRO A 402 -8.64 17.24 -4.42
C PRO A 402 -8.73 16.26 -5.58
N ALA A 403 -9.94 15.84 -5.99
CA ALA A 403 -10.13 14.96 -7.13
C ALA A 403 -9.63 15.59 -8.45
N ILE A 404 -10.03 16.85 -8.71
CA ILE A 404 -9.60 17.58 -9.92
C ILE A 404 -8.07 17.74 -9.91
N ALA A 405 -7.49 18.12 -8.77
CA ALA A 405 -6.04 18.26 -8.63
C ALA A 405 -5.31 16.94 -8.89
N TYR A 406 -5.85 15.83 -8.37
CA TYR A 406 -5.28 14.50 -8.59
C TYR A 406 -5.33 14.10 -10.08
N TRP A 407 -6.50 14.23 -10.75
CA TRP A 407 -6.63 13.88 -12.16
C TRP A 407 -5.74 14.75 -13.06
N LEU A 408 -5.64 16.04 -12.78
CA LEU A 408 -4.73 16.93 -13.50
C LEU A 408 -3.27 16.54 -13.27
N SER A 409 -2.92 16.20 -12.02
CA SER A 409 -1.58 15.73 -11.68
C SER A 409 -1.25 14.40 -12.36
N GLN A 410 -2.23 13.50 -12.46
CA GLN A 410 -2.06 12.22 -13.13
C GLN A 410 -1.87 12.38 -14.65
N ALA A 411 -2.61 13.29 -15.29
CA ALA A 411 -2.39 13.63 -16.69
C ALA A 411 -0.99 14.24 -16.90
N ALA A 412 -0.57 15.14 -16.02
CA ALA A 412 0.78 15.72 -16.06
C ALA A 412 1.87 14.65 -15.82
N ASN A 413 1.64 13.71 -14.86
CA ASN A 413 2.50 12.56 -14.64
C ASN A 413 2.66 11.72 -15.92
N ALA A 414 1.56 11.40 -16.61
CA ALA A 414 1.61 10.60 -17.82
C ALA A 414 2.51 11.24 -18.90
N VAL A 415 2.37 12.54 -19.11
CA VAL A 415 3.18 13.29 -20.09
C VAL A 415 4.65 13.37 -19.64
N TRP A 416 4.88 13.71 -18.37
CA TRP A 416 6.23 13.86 -17.83
C TRP A 416 6.98 12.53 -17.79
N THR A 417 6.32 11.48 -17.36
CA THR A 417 6.92 10.14 -17.32
C THR A 417 7.22 9.64 -18.73
N LEU A 418 6.39 9.94 -19.74
CA LEU A 418 6.70 9.61 -21.14
C LEU A 418 7.99 10.30 -21.60
N PHE A 419 8.19 11.56 -21.23
CA PHE A 419 9.43 12.29 -21.55
C PHE A 419 10.65 11.64 -20.87
N ILE A 420 10.56 11.29 -19.58
CA ILE A 420 11.65 10.60 -18.87
C ILE A 420 11.94 9.24 -19.52
N VAL A 421 10.89 8.48 -19.84
CA VAL A 421 11.01 7.17 -20.49
C VAL A 421 11.66 7.30 -21.88
N TRP A 422 11.29 8.33 -22.64
CA TRP A 422 11.93 8.59 -23.92
C TRP A 422 13.44 8.83 -23.75
N ILE A 423 13.87 9.59 -22.77
CA ILE A 423 15.31 9.81 -22.49
C ILE A 423 16.02 8.50 -22.14
N LEU A 424 15.42 7.69 -21.26
CA LEU A 424 16.07 6.53 -20.67
C LEU A 424 15.96 5.24 -21.49
N TRP A 425 14.87 5.05 -22.26
CA TRP A 425 14.55 3.78 -22.91
C TRP A 425 14.54 3.85 -24.46
N SER A 426 14.70 5.02 -25.07
CA SER A 426 14.70 5.16 -26.52
C SER A 426 15.96 4.64 -27.22
N GLY A 427 17.04 4.45 -26.46
CA GLY A 427 18.34 4.10 -27.04
C GLY A 427 19.15 5.29 -27.56
N VAL A 428 18.61 6.52 -27.48
CA VAL A 428 19.31 7.72 -27.96
C VAL A 428 20.44 8.14 -27.00
N PHE A 429 20.18 8.11 -25.71
CA PHE A 429 21.13 8.57 -24.68
C PHE A 429 21.75 7.42 -23.89
N PHE A 430 21.05 6.33 -23.75
CA PHE A 430 21.46 5.15 -22.96
C PHE A 430 21.17 3.90 -23.77
N THR A 431 22.03 2.88 -23.66
CA THR A 431 21.76 1.56 -24.23
C THR A 431 20.53 0.98 -23.52
N PRO A 432 19.41 0.75 -24.20
CA PRO A 432 18.21 0.22 -23.55
C PRO A 432 18.48 -1.17 -23.02
N ALA A 433 17.90 -1.51 -21.86
CA ALA A 433 17.87 -2.88 -21.43
C ALA A 433 17.10 -3.70 -22.47
N ILE A 434 17.79 -4.56 -23.22
CA ILE A 434 17.17 -5.46 -24.18
C ILE A 434 16.46 -6.53 -23.36
N LEU A 435 15.15 -6.36 -23.21
CA LEU A 435 14.29 -7.39 -22.63
C LEU A 435 13.87 -8.34 -23.76
N PRO A 436 14.00 -9.65 -23.59
CA PRO A 436 13.57 -10.60 -24.59
C PRO A 436 12.05 -10.51 -24.80
N ASP A 437 11.63 -10.40 -26.05
CA ASP A 437 10.21 -10.45 -26.45
C ASP A 437 9.59 -11.82 -26.22
#